data_31bc0ec6547baaf752d0361e2be77210
#
_entry.id   31bc0ec6547baaf752d0361e2be77210
#
_cell.length_a   1.000
_cell.length_b   1.000
_cell.length_c   1.000
_cell.angle_alpha   90.00
_cell.angle_beta   90.00
_cell.angle_gamma   90.00
#
_symmetry.space_group_name_H-M   'P 1'
#
loop_
_entity.id
_entity.type
_entity.pdbx_description
1 polymer ?
#
loop_
_entity_poly.entity_id
_entity_poly.type
_entity_poly.pdbx_seq_one_letter_code
_entity_poly.pdbx_strand_id
1 'polypeptide(L)'
;MSIEYLGLSSINGPLIALEGVQDAFYDEIVEFVVDGTEHKIGRIVEIYEDKAVIQVFEGSENMSLKNTHTKLTGHPMEIALSPDMLGRTFNGIGQPIDDLGPIVSTLKRDVNGLPLNPVRREYPRNYIHTGISAIDGLTTLIRGQKLPIFSGNGLPHDQLAAQIVKQASLGENSDEQFAIVFAAMGVKHDVADFFRNTFEESGVADHVAMFLNLANDPVVERLITPKVALTVAEYLAFEQNMHILVILTDMTSFAEAMREVSSSKGEIPSRKGYPGYLYSELATLYERAGIVQGVNGSVTQLPILTMPNDDITHPIPDLTGYITEGQIVLDRPLNGQSIYPPINILPSLSRLMKDGIGEGYTREDHQDLANQLFSAYAKVGDARNLSSVIGEDELSPIDKKYLEFGKEFEEKYIGQGVDENRSMEETLDLGWKLLGRLPREELDRVDTKILDKYYKPMDEE
;
A
#
# COMPACT_ATOMS: atom_id res chain seq x y z
N MET A 1 -19.45 13.41 32.71
CA MET A 1 -19.10 14.82 32.88
C MET A 1 -17.72 15.00 32.30
N SER A 2 -17.54 15.89 31.34
CA SER A 2 -16.19 16.22 30.86
C SER A 2 -15.46 17.03 31.93
N ILE A 3 -14.31 16.55 32.36
CA ILE A 3 -13.46 17.28 33.31
C ILE A 3 -12.57 18.21 32.47
N GLU A 4 -12.54 19.48 32.85
CA GLU A 4 -11.72 20.50 32.21
C GLU A 4 -10.59 20.93 33.15
N TYR A 5 -9.39 20.99 32.63
CA TYR A 5 -8.19 21.39 33.37
C TYR A 5 -7.69 22.72 32.81
N LEU A 6 -7.22 23.60 33.68
CA LEU A 6 -6.59 24.86 33.31
C LEU A 6 -5.09 24.80 33.56
N GLY A 7 -4.32 25.10 32.56
CA GLY A 7 -2.86 25.08 32.62
C GLY A 7 -2.27 23.70 32.31
N LEU A 8 -0.97 23.70 32.08
CA LEU A 8 -0.17 22.52 31.73
C LEU A 8 1.03 22.46 32.70
N SER A 9 1.49 21.25 33.01
CA SER A 9 2.65 21.06 33.89
C SER A 9 3.97 21.26 33.15
N SER A 10 4.07 20.78 31.92
CA SER A 10 5.23 20.97 31.06
C SER A 10 4.90 20.80 29.57
N ILE A 11 5.76 21.42 28.75
CA ILE A 11 5.70 21.27 27.27
C ILE A 11 7.10 20.85 26.78
N ASN A 12 7.18 19.78 26.04
CA ASN A 12 8.43 19.28 25.43
C ASN A 12 8.19 18.78 24.00
N GLY A 13 8.44 19.65 23.03
CA GLY A 13 8.09 19.37 21.63
C GLY A 13 6.59 19.05 21.49
N PRO A 14 6.21 17.96 20.83
CA PRO A 14 4.80 17.59 20.65
C PRO A 14 4.17 16.99 21.93
N LEU A 15 4.93 16.82 23.01
CA LEU A 15 4.48 16.18 24.24
C LEU A 15 4.18 17.23 25.31
N ILE A 16 3.05 17.04 25.98
CA ILE A 16 2.56 17.88 27.06
C ILE A 16 2.32 17.00 28.28
N ALA A 17 2.71 17.47 29.46
CA ALA A 17 2.31 16.83 30.70
C ALA A 17 1.19 17.61 31.39
N LEU A 18 0.20 16.89 31.88
CA LEU A 18 -0.90 17.39 32.71
C LEU A 18 -0.88 16.64 34.04
N GLU A 19 -0.97 17.37 35.15
CA GLU A 19 -1.02 16.79 36.49
C GLU A 19 -2.42 16.91 37.11
N GLY A 20 -2.68 16.08 38.12
CA GLY A 20 -3.99 16.03 38.79
C GLY A 20 -5.09 15.40 37.94
N VAL A 21 -4.72 14.57 36.97
CA VAL A 21 -5.67 13.95 36.07
C VAL A 21 -6.39 12.79 36.75
N GLN A 22 -7.71 12.76 36.63
CA GLN A 22 -8.57 11.69 37.15
C GLN A 22 -9.30 10.98 35.98
N ASP A 23 -9.43 9.68 36.11
CA ASP A 23 -10.19 8.82 35.19
C ASP A 23 -9.73 8.87 33.69
N ALA A 24 -8.45 9.22 33.47
CA ALA A 24 -7.84 9.19 32.14
C ALA A 24 -7.47 7.77 31.72
N PHE A 25 -7.53 7.47 30.43
CA PHE A 25 -7.08 6.19 29.88
C PHE A 25 -6.16 6.37 28.67
N TYR A 26 -5.41 5.32 28.35
CA TYR A 26 -4.48 5.29 27.23
C TYR A 26 -5.21 5.44 25.90
N ASP A 27 -4.65 6.22 24.96
CA ASP A 27 -5.23 6.60 23.68
C ASP A 27 -6.48 7.49 23.73
N GLU A 28 -6.88 7.98 24.90
CA GLU A 28 -7.96 8.95 25.01
C GLU A 28 -7.63 10.24 24.27
N ILE A 29 -8.60 10.75 23.52
CA ILE A 29 -8.48 12.07 22.86
C ILE A 29 -8.68 13.18 23.86
N VAL A 30 -7.84 14.19 23.71
CA VAL A 30 -7.83 15.41 24.52
C VAL A 30 -8.01 16.62 23.60
N GLU A 31 -8.96 17.46 23.94
CA GLU A 31 -9.18 18.74 23.26
C GLU A 31 -8.49 19.87 24.03
N PHE A 32 -7.77 20.74 23.32
CA PHE A 32 -7.15 21.92 23.86
C PHE A 32 -7.78 23.18 23.29
N VAL A 33 -7.99 24.18 24.13
CA VAL A 33 -8.33 25.54 23.71
C VAL A 33 -7.18 26.44 24.12
N VAL A 34 -6.48 26.98 23.13
CA VAL A 34 -5.33 27.85 23.29
C VAL A 34 -5.80 29.30 23.13
N ASP A 35 -5.51 30.14 24.12
CA ASP A 35 -5.88 31.57 24.15
C ASP A 35 -7.37 31.87 23.80
N GLY A 36 -8.26 30.90 24.08
CA GLY A 36 -9.69 31.02 23.92
C GLY A 36 -10.23 30.91 22.49
N THR A 37 -9.39 30.71 21.47
CA THR A 37 -9.80 30.71 20.06
C THR A 37 -9.22 29.57 19.23
N GLU A 38 -7.98 29.15 19.50
CA GLU A 38 -7.32 28.08 18.75
C GLU A 38 -7.64 26.73 19.40
N HIS A 39 -8.19 25.80 18.60
CA HIS A 39 -8.48 24.44 19.03
C HIS A 39 -7.42 23.49 18.52
N LYS A 40 -6.86 22.68 19.41
CA LYS A 40 -5.92 21.60 19.08
C LYS A 40 -6.42 20.30 19.68
N ILE A 41 -5.98 19.19 19.11
CA ILE A 41 -6.28 17.86 19.62
C ILE A 41 -4.99 17.10 19.92
N GLY A 42 -5.07 16.20 20.87
CA GLY A 42 -4.00 15.29 21.23
C GLY A 42 -4.55 13.97 21.73
N ARG A 43 -3.66 13.05 22.02
CA ARG A 43 -4.00 11.76 22.64
C ARG A 43 -3.11 11.49 23.84
N ILE A 44 -3.64 10.79 24.82
CA ILE A 44 -2.88 10.34 25.99
C ILE A 44 -2.01 9.15 25.56
N VAL A 45 -0.69 9.31 25.75
CA VAL A 45 0.30 8.28 25.37
C VAL A 45 0.94 7.61 26.58
N GLU A 46 0.89 8.22 27.76
CA GLU A 46 1.39 7.66 29.01
C GLU A 46 0.59 8.19 30.20
N ILE A 47 0.44 7.36 31.21
CA ILE A 47 -0.23 7.72 32.48
C ILE A 47 0.64 7.25 33.63
N TYR A 48 0.97 8.17 34.57
CA TYR A 48 1.74 7.89 35.77
C TYR A 48 0.99 8.48 36.97
N GLU A 49 0.40 7.62 37.77
CA GLU A 49 -0.41 8.02 38.92
C GLU A 49 -1.49 9.05 38.54
N ASP A 50 -1.28 10.32 38.86
CA ASP A 50 -2.16 11.45 38.55
C ASP A 50 -1.64 12.33 37.40
N LYS A 51 -0.63 11.88 36.67
CA LYS A 51 -0.05 12.59 35.51
C LYS A 51 -0.37 11.88 34.22
N ALA A 52 -0.81 12.63 33.19
CA ALA A 52 -0.96 12.17 31.82
C ALA A 52 0.04 12.88 30.92
N VAL A 53 0.72 12.11 30.07
CA VAL A 53 1.51 12.64 28.97
C VAL A 53 0.65 12.57 27.72
N ILE A 54 0.45 13.73 27.09
CA ILE A 54 -0.42 13.91 25.94
C ILE A 54 0.43 14.31 24.75
N GLN A 55 0.25 13.61 23.66
CA GLN A 55 0.86 13.90 22.37
C GLN A 55 -0.10 14.76 21.55
N VAL A 56 0.29 16.00 21.27
CA VAL A 56 -0.52 16.94 20.47
C VAL A 56 -0.29 16.66 18.97
N PHE A 57 -1.35 16.58 18.21
CA PHE A 57 -1.28 16.23 16.78
C PHE A 57 -0.70 17.38 15.95
N GLU A 58 -1.14 18.60 16.21
CA GLU A 58 -0.77 19.81 15.44
C GLU A 58 0.47 20.52 16.02
N GLY A 59 1.16 19.89 16.99
CA GLY A 59 2.29 20.51 17.69
C GLY A 59 1.86 21.43 18.82
N SER A 60 2.80 21.70 19.73
CA SER A 60 2.57 22.49 20.96
C SER A 60 2.84 23.97 20.79
N GLU A 61 3.04 24.45 19.57
CA GLU A 61 3.26 25.85 19.27
C GLU A 61 2.08 26.70 19.76
N ASN A 62 2.38 27.87 20.30
CA ASN A 62 1.42 28.82 20.92
C ASN A 62 0.71 28.32 22.19
N MET A 63 1.02 27.12 22.70
CA MET A 63 0.41 26.63 23.94
C MET A 63 1.05 27.27 25.16
N SER A 64 0.22 27.69 26.11
CA SER A 64 0.64 28.33 27.34
C SER A 64 0.52 27.39 28.55
N LEU A 65 1.55 27.34 29.39
CA LEU A 65 1.50 26.59 30.64
C LEU A 65 0.38 27.05 31.57
N LYS A 66 -0.09 28.30 31.43
CA LYS A 66 -1.09 28.88 32.33
C LYS A 66 -2.49 29.00 31.76
N ASN A 67 -2.59 29.25 30.45
CA ASN A 67 -3.86 29.66 29.82
C ASN A 67 -4.42 28.61 28.84
N THR A 68 -3.80 27.46 28.72
CA THR A 68 -4.34 26.38 27.90
C THR A 68 -5.41 25.62 28.67
N HIS A 69 -6.61 25.56 28.14
CA HIS A 69 -7.68 24.73 28.65
C HIS A 69 -7.60 23.32 28.02
N THR A 70 -7.68 22.32 28.86
CA THR A 70 -7.57 20.91 28.46
C THR A 70 -8.82 20.16 28.87
N LYS A 71 -9.45 19.47 27.91
CA LYS A 71 -10.66 18.69 28.13
C LYS A 71 -10.44 17.25 27.69
N LEU A 72 -10.62 16.29 28.57
CA LEU A 72 -10.65 14.88 28.28
C LEU A 72 -12.00 14.52 27.68
N THR A 73 -11.99 13.78 26.55
CA THR A 73 -13.21 13.48 25.79
C THR A 73 -13.92 12.23 26.28
N GLY A 74 -13.21 11.32 26.95
CA GLY A 74 -13.75 10.06 27.44
C GLY A 74 -13.83 8.98 26.35
N HIS A 75 -13.18 9.18 25.19
CA HIS A 75 -13.13 8.19 24.10
C HIS A 75 -11.83 8.32 23.30
N PRO A 76 -11.37 7.22 22.66
CA PRO A 76 -10.24 7.26 21.72
C PRO A 76 -10.62 8.06 20.46
N MET A 77 -9.69 8.19 19.54
CA MET A 77 -9.97 8.84 18.26
C MET A 77 -10.99 8.05 17.45
N GLU A 78 -12.09 8.69 17.12
CA GLU A 78 -13.18 8.14 16.33
C GLU A 78 -13.39 8.91 15.03
N ILE A 79 -13.82 8.19 13.99
CA ILE A 79 -14.25 8.79 12.73
C ILE A 79 -15.72 8.47 12.47
N ALA A 80 -16.48 9.46 11.97
CA ALA A 80 -17.83 9.26 11.48
C ALA A 80 -17.78 8.53 10.12
N LEU A 81 -18.59 7.49 9.97
CA LEU A 81 -18.57 6.60 8.81
C LEU A 81 -19.89 6.69 8.04
N SER A 82 -19.81 6.87 6.73
CA SER A 82 -20.92 6.87 5.78
C SER A 82 -20.42 6.38 4.41
N PRO A 83 -21.28 5.75 3.58
CA PRO A 83 -20.95 5.51 2.17
C PRO A 83 -20.60 6.78 1.38
N ASP A 84 -21.10 7.95 1.85
CA ASP A 84 -20.83 9.26 1.25
C ASP A 84 -19.37 9.72 1.40
N MET A 85 -18.51 8.92 2.03
CA MET A 85 -17.05 9.14 2.04
C MET A 85 -16.39 8.83 0.71
N LEU A 86 -17.02 8.02 -0.14
CA LEU A 86 -16.56 7.83 -1.52
C LEU A 86 -16.73 9.13 -2.32
N GLY A 87 -15.77 9.43 -3.14
CA GLY A 87 -15.71 10.68 -3.90
C GLY A 87 -15.19 11.88 -3.10
N ARG A 88 -14.77 11.68 -1.83
CA ARG A 88 -14.37 12.75 -0.93
C ARG A 88 -12.87 12.73 -0.66
N THR A 89 -12.34 13.92 -0.36
CA THR A 89 -10.94 14.11 0.03
C THR A 89 -10.85 14.62 1.47
N PHE A 90 -10.00 13.96 2.25
CA PHE A 90 -9.81 14.20 3.69
C PHE A 90 -8.34 14.52 3.99
N ASN A 91 -8.12 15.22 5.10
CA ASN A 91 -6.78 15.33 5.69
C ASN A 91 -6.38 14.02 6.41
N GLY A 92 -5.19 13.98 7.01
CA GLY A 92 -4.67 12.78 7.66
C GLY A 92 -5.46 12.29 8.88
N ILE A 93 -6.29 13.12 9.49
CA ILE A 93 -7.18 12.75 10.60
C ILE A 93 -8.64 12.52 10.19
N GLY A 94 -8.92 12.51 8.89
CA GLY A 94 -10.25 12.21 8.36
C GLY A 94 -11.22 13.40 8.33
N GLN A 95 -10.73 14.63 8.43
CA GLN A 95 -11.56 15.82 8.23
C GLN A 95 -11.63 16.14 6.73
N PRO A 96 -12.83 16.42 6.19
CA PRO A 96 -12.95 16.81 4.78
C PRO A 96 -12.18 18.09 4.46
N ILE A 97 -11.49 18.10 3.30
CA ILE A 97 -10.73 19.25 2.77
C ILE A 97 -11.17 19.64 1.35
N ASP A 98 -12.31 19.14 0.91
CA ASP A 98 -12.88 19.31 -0.43
C ASP A 98 -14.00 20.36 -0.50
N ASP A 99 -14.19 21.15 0.55
CA ASP A 99 -15.20 22.19 0.67
C ASP A 99 -16.67 21.70 0.57
N LEU A 100 -16.90 20.37 0.61
CA LEU A 100 -18.24 19.77 0.53
C LEU A 100 -18.92 19.60 1.90
N GLY A 101 -18.28 20.09 2.97
CA GLY A 101 -18.81 20.03 4.33
C GLY A 101 -18.53 18.70 5.05
N PRO A 102 -18.94 18.58 6.32
CA PRO A 102 -18.65 17.42 7.15
C PRO A 102 -19.45 16.18 6.72
N ILE A 103 -18.90 15.01 7.02
CA ILE A 103 -19.64 13.73 6.90
C ILE A 103 -20.67 13.67 8.03
N VAL A 104 -21.93 13.59 7.65
CA VAL A 104 -23.05 13.49 8.61
C VAL A 104 -23.38 12.02 8.85
N SER A 105 -22.98 11.50 10.00
CA SER A 105 -23.29 10.13 10.41
C SER A 105 -23.39 10.02 11.93
N THR A 106 -24.28 9.16 12.39
CA THR A 106 -24.37 8.75 13.81
C THR A 106 -23.44 7.57 14.12
N LEU A 107 -22.96 6.86 13.09
CA LEU A 107 -22.04 5.75 13.23
C LEU A 107 -20.62 6.30 13.35
N LYS A 108 -19.99 6.03 14.49
CA LYS A 108 -18.58 6.33 14.73
C LYS A 108 -17.82 5.06 15.06
N ARG A 109 -16.55 4.99 14.68
CA ARG A 109 -15.63 3.89 14.99
C ARG A 109 -14.30 4.42 15.45
N ASP A 110 -13.71 3.73 16.41
CA ASP A 110 -12.32 3.91 16.84
C ASP A 110 -11.40 3.59 15.65
N VAL A 111 -10.49 4.53 15.35
CA VAL A 111 -9.55 4.40 14.24
C VAL A 111 -8.43 3.39 14.50
N ASN A 112 -8.14 3.06 15.76
CA ASN A 112 -7.14 2.06 16.09
C ASN A 112 -7.48 0.69 15.51
N GLY A 113 -8.77 0.34 15.48
CA GLY A 113 -9.23 -0.92 14.91
C GLY A 113 -8.62 -2.14 15.60
N LEU A 114 -8.88 -3.30 15.04
CA LEU A 114 -8.28 -4.56 15.49
C LEU A 114 -7.89 -5.40 14.28
N PRO A 115 -6.79 -6.16 14.37
CA PRO A 115 -6.48 -7.19 13.39
C PRO A 115 -7.65 -8.16 13.22
N LEU A 116 -7.88 -8.61 11.99
CA LEU A 116 -8.95 -9.57 11.72
C LEU A 116 -8.71 -10.86 12.49
N ASN A 117 -9.76 -11.35 13.17
CA ASN A 117 -9.68 -12.61 13.90
C ASN A 117 -9.33 -13.77 12.95
N PRO A 118 -8.21 -14.46 13.15
CA PRO A 118 -7.77 -15.54 12.26
C PRO A 118 -8.81 -16.66 12.06
N VAL A 119 -9.62 -16.95 13.08
CA VAL A 119 -10.66 -18.00 13.00
C VAL A 119 -11.82 -17.61 12.07
N ARG A 120 -12.04 -16.31 11.89
CA ARG A 120 -13.09 -15.79 11.01
C ARG A 120 -12.60 -15.43 9.61
N ARG A 121 -11.31 -15.58 9.33
CA ARG A 121 -10.75 -15.33 8.01
C ARG A 121 -11.20 -16.40 7.02
N GLU A 122 -11.58 -15.96 5.83
CA GLU A 122 -11.71 -16.79 4.65
C GLU A 122 -10.42 -16.77 3.83
N TYR A 123 -10.09 -17.91 3.19
CA TYR A 123 -8.88 -17.97 2.36
C TYR A 123 -9.11 -17.24 1.03
N PRO A 124 -8.24 -16.29 0.67
CA PRO A 124 -8.38 -15.50 -0.56
C PRO A 124 -8.21 -16.36 -1.82
N ARG A 125 -9.08 -16.15 -2.84
CA ARG A 125 -9.03 -16.94 -4.09
C ARG A 125 -9.27 -16.13 -5.36
N ASN A 126 -9.97 -15.02 -5.31
CA ASN A 126 -10.28 -14.24 -6.50
C ASN A 126 -9.22 -13.16 -6.71
N TYR A 127 -8.85 -12.89 -7.95
CA TYR A 127 -7.88 -11.84 -8.24
C TYR A 127 -8.53 -10.45 -8.35
N ILE A 128 -7.71 -9.43 -8.21
CA ILE A 128 -8.01 -8.05 -8.57
C ILE A 128 -7.22 -7.74 -9.85
N HIS A 129 -7.95 -7.29 -10.88
CA HIS A 129 -7.35 -6.84 -12.11
C HIS A 129 -6.73 -5.47 -11.92
N THR A 130 -5.44 -5.32 -12.22
CA THR A 130 -4.72 -4.04 -12.16
C THR A 130 -4.50 -3.41 -13.53
N GLY A 131 -4.66 -4.17 -14.59
CA GLY A 131 -4.39 -3.76 -15.97
C GLY A 131 -2.91 -3.68 -16.33
N ILE A 132 -2.03 -4.17 -15.44
CA ILE A 132 -0.58 -4.15 -15.62
C ILE A 132 -0.08 -5.58 -15.77
N SER A 133 0.44 -5.91 -16.96
CA SER A 133 0.83 -7.28 -17.30
C SER A 133 1.83 -7.90 -16.33
N ALA A 134 2.83 -7.15 -15.89
CA ALA A 134 3.82 -7.65 -14.93
C ALA A 134 3.21 -8.02 -13.57
N ILE A 135 2.12 -7.34 -13.17
CA ILE A 135 1.38 -7.65 -11.94
C ILE A 135 0.39 -8.78 -12.21
N ASP A 136 -0.54 -8.57 -13.13
CA ASP A 136 -1.65 -9.50 -13.37
C ASP A 136 -1.19 -10.87 -13.86
N GLY A 137 -0.13 -10.91 -14.66
CA GLY A 137 0.39 -12.15 -15.22
C GLY A 137 1.39 -12.90 -14.34
N LEU A 138 2.20 -12.22 -13.53
CA LEU A 138 3.35 -12.82 -12.84
C LEU A 138 3.35 -12.67 -11.31
N THR A 139 2.63 -11.68 -10.78
CA THR A 139 2.51 -11.41 -9.35
C THR A 139 1.07 -11.04 -8.99
N THR A 140 0.12 -11.80 -9.50
CA THR A 140 -1.31 -11.51 -9.44
C THR A 140 -1.77 -11.13 -8.04
N LEU A 141 -2.46 -10.00 -7.93
CA LEU A 141 -3.04 -9.50 -6.69
C LEU A 141 -4.34 -10.24 -6.38
N ILE A 142 -4.43 -10.81 -5.20
CA ILE A 142 -5.59 -11.60 -4.77
C ILE A 142 -6.44 -10.79 -3.77
N ARG A 143 -7.77 -10.88 -3.87
CA ARG A 143 -8.68 -10.19 -2.95
C ARG A 143 -8.40 -10.58 -1.50
N GLY A 144 -8.29 -9.61 -0.62
CA GLY A 144 -7.97 -9.85 0.79
C GLY A 144 -6.48 -10.04 1.09
N GLN A 145 -5.61 -9.93 0.08
CA GLN A 145 -4.17 -10.02 0.21
C GLN A 145 -3.56 -8.67 0.66
N LYS A 146 -2.39 -8.75 1.28
CA LYS A 146 -1.47 -7.62 1.49
C LYS A 146 -0.23 -7.85 0.62
N LEU A 147 -0.12 -7.09 -0.46
CA LEU A 147 0.96 -7.20 -1.44
C LEU A 147 1.66 -5.84 -1.58
N PRO A 148 2.82 -5.62 -0.91
CA PRO A 148 3.51 -4.35 -0.96
C PRO A 148 4.27 -4.14 -2.27
N ILE A 149 4.44 -2.87 -2.63
CA ILE A 149 5.36 -2.41 -3.67
C ILE A 149 6.60 -1.84 -3.01
N PHE A 150 7.74 -2.45 -3.25
CA PHE A 150 9.06 -1.99 -2.81
C PHE A 150 9.66 -1.12 -3.91
N SER A 151 9.71 0.19 -3.65
CA SER A 151 10.24 1.19 -4.56
C SER A 151 11.58 1.76 -4.04
N GLY A 152 12.13 2.70 -4.78
CA GLY A 152 13.30 3.50 -4.40
C GLY A 152 13.07 4.97 -4.70
N ASN A 153 13.88 5.83 -4.11
CA ASN A 153 13.80 7.27 -4.37
C ASN A 153 13.92 7.59 -5.87
N GLY A 154 12.97 8.35 -6.41
CA GLY A 154 12.94 8.75 -7.81
C GLY A 154 12.49 7.68 -8.79
N LEU A 155 12.06 6.51 -8.32
CA LEU A 155 11.34 5.54 -9.14
C LEU A 155 9.85 5.94 -9.28
N PRO A 156 9.17 5.56 -10.38
CA PRO A 156 7.83 6.06 -10.72
C PRO A 156 6.71 5.34 -9.97
N HIS A 157 6.83 5.14 -8.64
CA HIS A 157 5.81 4.46 -7.84
C HIS A 157 4.52 5.24 -7.70
N ASP A 158 4.57 6.57 -7.71
CA ASP A 158 3.37 7.41 -7.68
C ASP A 158 2.56 7.27 -8.99
N GLN A 159 3.24 7.25 -10.14
CA GLN A 159 2.61 7.00 -11.43
C GLN A 159 1.97 5.60 -11.49
N LEU A 160 2.69 4.59 -10.99
CA LEU A 160 2.19 3.21 -10.91
C LEU A 160 0.96 3.12 -10.00
N ALA A 161 1.00 3.75 -8.82
CA ALA A 161 -0.14 3.81 -7.92
C ALA A 161 -1.36 4.47 -8.56
N ALA A 162 -1.15 5.62 -9.23
CA ALA A 162 -2.22 6.33 -9.92
C ALA A 162 -2.80 5.51 -11.08
N GLN A 163 -1.96 4.80 -11.84
CA GLN A 163 -2.40 3.90 -12.92
C GLN A 163 -3.25 2.75 -12.35
N ILE A 164 -2.84 2.12 -11.26
CA ILE A 164 -3.61 1.05 -10.62
C ILE A 164 -4.97 1.58 -10.15
N VAL A 165 -5.02 2.76 -9.51
CA VAL A 165 -6.30 3.37 -9.11
C VAL A 165 -7.24 3.60 -10.29
N LYS A 166 -6.71 4.08 -11.42
CA LYS A 166 -7.52 4.30 -12.64
C LYS A 166 -8.07 3.02 -13.26
N GLN A 167 -7.33 1.92 -13.18
CA GLN A 167 -7.57 0.70 -13.96
C GLN A 167 -8.13 -0.46 -13.12
N ALA A 168 -7.92 -0.46 -11.81
CA ALA A 168 -8.26 -1.60 -10.96
C ALA A 168 -9.76 -1.93 -10.99
N SER A 169 -10.05 -3.22 -11.09
CA SER A 169 -11.41 -3.77 -11.11
C SER A 169 -11.44 -5.22 -10.62
N LEU A 170 -12.64 -5.76 -10.47
CA LEU A 170 -12.84 -7.18 -10.10
C LEU A 170 -12.87 -8.12 -11.32
N GLY A 171 -12.48 -7.63 -12.49
CA GLY A 171 -12.59 -8.32 -13.79
C GLY A 171 -13.88 -7.97 -14.53
N GLU A 172 -13.91 -8.32 -15.82
CA GLU A 172 -14.94 -7.84 -16.78
C GLU A 172 -16.38 -8.30 -16.49
N ASN A 173 -16.57 -9.36 -15.69
CA ASN A 173 -17.86 -10.01 -15.49
C ASN A 173 -18.34 -9.99 -14.02
N SER A 174 -17.86 -9.07 -13.20
CA SER A 174 -18.27 -9.00 -11.80
C SER A 174 -19.32 -7.89 -11.58
N ASP A 175 -20.49 -8.27 -11.07
CA ASP A 175 -21.53 -7.34 -10.61
C ASP A 175 -21.28 -6.87 -9.17
N GLU A 176 -20.19 -7.29 -8.54
CA GLU A 176 -19.82 -6.94 -7.17
C GLU A 176 -19.33 -5.49 -7.08
N GLN A 177 -19.63 -4.83 -5.97
CA GLN A 177 -19.22 -3.44 -5.74
C GLN A 177 -17.72 -3.37 -5.42
N PHE A 178 -17.01 -2.49 -6.10
CA PHE A 178 -15.60 -2.23 -5.93
C PHE A 178 -15.33 -0.75 -5.69
N ALA A 179 -14.47 -0.44 -4.75
CA ALA A 179 -14.01 0.92 -4.50
C ALA A 179 -12.57 0.93 -3.97
N ILE A 180 -11.98 2.11 -3.91
CA ILE A 180 -10.60 2.32 -3.50
C ILE A 180 -10.56 3.28 -2.32
N VAL A 181 -9.73 2.94 -1.33
CA VAL A 181 -9.33 3.86 -0.28
C VAL A 181 -7.85 4.16 -0.49
N PHE A 182 -7.55 5.42 -0.76
CA PHE A 182 -6.20 5.90 -1.04
C PHE A 182 -5.72 6.78 0.11
N ALA A 183 -4.56 6.44 0.69
CA ALA A 183 -3.95 7.24 1.75
C ALA A 183 -2.50 7.57 1.40
N ALA A 184 -2.20 8.87 1.36
CA ALA A 184 -0.86 9.39 1.12
C ALA A 184 -0.30 10.00 2.42
N MET A 185 0.88 9.55 2.83
CA MET A 185 1.53 9.90 4.09
C MET A 185 2.86 10.61 3.83
N GLY A 186 2.97 11.86 4.25
CA GLY A 186 4.17 12.65 4.12
C GLY A 186 4.54 13.02 2.69
N VAL A 187 3.56 13.13 1.81
CA VAL A 187 3.76 13.47 0.41
C VAL A 187 3.91 14.97 0.21
N LYS A 188 4.62 15.36 -0.84
CA LYS A 188 4.73 16.77 -1.23
C LYS A 188 3.41 17.27 -1.83
N HIS A 189 3.21 18.59 -1.83
CA HIS A 189 2.03 19.21 -2.42
C HIS A 189 1.82 18.86 -3.89
N ASP A 190 2.90 18.87 -4.68
CA ASP A 190 2.87 18.53 -6.11
C ASP A 190 2.44 17.08 -6.34
N VAL A 191 2.86 16.15 -5.48
CA VAL A 191 2.45 14.74 -5.53
C VAL A 191 0.98 14.58 -5.13
N ALA A 192 0.53 15.28 -4.10
CA ALA A 192 -0.88 15.26 -3.69
C ALA A 192 -1.80 15.82 -4.78
N ASP A 193 -1.41 16.94 -5.41
CA ASP A 193 -2.12 17.54 -6.54
C ASP A 193 -2.11 16.62 -7.77
N PHE A 194 -0.99 15.93 -8.04
CA PHE A 194 -0.93 14.92 -9.10
C PHE A 194 -1.97 13.82 -8.91
N PHE A 195 -2.08 13.24 -7.73
CA PHE A 195 -3.08 12.19 -7.46
C PHE A 195 -4.50 12.73 -7.60
N ARG A 196 -4.81 13.87 -6.98
CA ARG A 196 -6.14 14.46 -7.04
C ARG A 196 -6.57 14.75 -8.48
N ASN A 197 -5.72 15.45 -9.24
CA ASN A 197 -6.03 15.80 -10.63
C ASN A 197 -6.15 14.54 -11.50
N THR A 198 -5.28 13.56 -11.32
CA THR A 198 -5.35 12.30 -12.09
C THR A 198 -6.65 11.56 -11.85
N PHE A 199 -7.14 11.50 -10.61
CA PHE A 199 -8.38 10.79 -10.29
C PHE A 199 -9.63 11.56 -10.78
N GLU A 200 -9.62 12.89 -10.70
CA GLU A 200 -10.69 13.73 -11.24
C GLU A 200 -10.75 13.65 -12.77
N GLU A 201 -9.63 13.81 -13.47
CA GLU A 201 -9.55 13.78 -14.93
C GLU A 201 -9.91 12.40 -15.52
N SER A 202 -9.57 11.33 -14.83
CA SER A 202 -9.90 9.96 -15.26
C SER A 202 -11.34 9.54 -14.94
N GLY A 203 -12.08 10.33 -14.17
CA GLY A 203 -13.45 10.04 -13.79
C GLY A 203 -13.62 8.93 -12.74
N VAL A 204 -12.55 8.51 -12.07
CA VAL A 204 -12.62 7.48 -11.01
C VAL A 204 -12.80 8.06 -9.62
N ALA A 205 -12.74 9.38 -9.48
CA ALA A 205 -12.80 10.06 -8.19
C ALA A 205 -14.01 9.62 -7.35
N ASP A 206 -15.18 9.43 -7.94
CA ASP A 206 -16.42 9.02 -7.25
C ASP A 206 -16.33 7.65 -6.55
N HIS A 207 -15.36 6.82 -6.93
CA HIS A 207 -15.12 5.51 -6.33
C HIS A 207 -13.89 5.48 -5.40
N VAL A 208 -13.31 6.64 -5.10
CA VAL A 208 -12.12 6.78 -4.27
C VAL A 208 -12.41 7.61 -3.04
N ALA A 209 -12.12 7.10 -1.85
CA ALA A 209 -11.99 7.90 -0.64
C ALA A 209 -10.49 8.22 -0.44
N MET A 210 -10.13 9.51 -0.47
CA MET A 210 -8.74 9.95 -0.46
C MET A 210 -8.39 10.60 0.89
N PHE A 211 -7.28 10.16 1.49
CA PHE A 211 -6.74 10.72 2.74
C PHE A 211 -5.32 11.25 2.47
N LEU A 212 -5.11 12.53 2.74
CA LEU A 212 -3.85 13.21 2.44
C LEU A 212 -3.22 13.77 3.71
N ASN A 213 -2.02 13.28 4.03
CA ASN A 213 -1.09 13.91 4.96
C ASN A 213 0.11 14.43 4.16
N LEU A 214 0.31 15.73 4.18
CA LEU A 214 1.38 16.38 3.44
C LEU A 214 2.70 16.34 4.20
N ALA A 215 3.80 16.61 3.52
CA ALA A 215 5.14 16.58 4.11
C ALA A 215 5.33 17.63 5.22
N ASN A 216 4.62 18.76 5.14
CA ASN A 216 4.62 19.83 6.13
C ASN A 216 3.51 19.70 7.20
N ASP A 217 2.63 18.71 7.08
CA ASP A 217 1.64 18.41 8.09
C ASP A 217 2.29 17.76 9.32
N PRO A 218 1.64 17.85 10.49
CA PRO A 218 2.17 17.30 11.74
C PRO A 218 2.52 15.81 11.63
N VAL A 219 3.68 15.45 12.20
CA VAL A 219 4.22 14.08 12.16
C VAL A 219 3.28 13.07 12.82
N VAL A 220 2.61 13.50 13.91
CA VAL A 220 1.67 12.63 14.65
C VAL A 220 0.45 12.30 13.81
N GLU A 221 -0.05 13.25 13.04
CA GLU A 221 -1.14 13.06 12.10
C GLU A 221 -0.82 11.95 11.08
N ARG A 222 0.44 11.90 10.62
CA ARG A 222 0.95 10.87 9.70
C ARG A 222 0.83 9.46 10.26
N LEU A 223 0.97 9.27 11.57
CA LEU A 223 0.79 7.98 12.24
C LEU A 223 -0.69 7.53 12.30
N ILE A 224 -1.60 8.48 12.22
CA ILE A 224 -3.04 8.25 12.30
C ILE A 224 -3.64 8.00 10.92
N THR A 225 -3.12 8.64 9.89
CA THR A 225 -3.65 8.59 8.52
C THR A 225 -3.95 7.16 8.02
N PRO A 226 -3.05 6.17 8.10
CA PRO A 226 -3.36 4.82 7.64
C PRO A 226 -4.42 4.13 8.51
N LYS A 227 -4.52 4.46 9.80
CA LYS A 227 -5.53 3.92 10.71
C LYS A 227 -6.92 4.41 10.32
N VAL A 228 -7.07 5.70 10.03
CA VAL A 228 -8.32 6.30 9.55
C VAL A 228 -8.73 5.68 8.22
N ALA A 229 -7.82 5.61 7.25
CA ALA A 229 -8.07 5.02 5.95
C ALA A 229 -8.55 3.56 6.04
N LEU A 230 -7.89 2.75 6.86
CA LEU A 230 -8.26 1.36 7.08
C LEU A 230 -9.60 1.20 7.79
N THR A 231 -9.94 2.10 8.72
CA THR A 231 -11.26 2.09 9.38
C THR A 231 -12.39 2.35 8.39
N VAL A 232 -12.20 3.28 7.46
CA VAL A 232 -13.15 3.53 6.37
C VAL A 232 -13.23 2.33 5.43
N ALA A 233 -12.09 1.74 5.07
CA ALA A 233 -12.05 0.55 4.21
C ALA A 233 -12.78 -0.65 4.85
N GLU A 234 -12.58 -0.90 6.13
CA GLU A 234 -13.27 -1.96 6.88
C GLU A 234 -14.79 -1.75 6.91
N TYR A 235 -15.22 -0.52 7.15
CA TYR A 235 -16.65 -0.18 7.11
C TYR A 235 -17.28 -0.45 5.75
N LEU A 236 -16.66 0.05 4.68
CA LEU A 236 -17.14 -0.16 3.31
C LEU A 236 -17.11 -1.65 2.92
N ALA A 237 -16.10 -2.38 3.34
CA ALA A 237 -15.98 -3.80 3.02
C ALA A 237 -16.95 -4.66 3.83
N PHE A 238 -16.97 -4.52 5.15
CA PHE A 238 -17.63 -5.49 6.03
C PHE A 238 -19.05 -5.11 6.44
N GLU A 239 -19.43 -3.84 6.34
CA GLU A 239 -20.79 -3.37 6.62
C GLU A 239 -21.56 -2.99 5.34
N GLN A 240 -20.87 -2.55 4.27
CA GLN A 240 -21.48 -2.22 2.98
C GLN A 240 -21.28 -3.32 1.90
N ASN A 241 -20.60 -4.43 2.23
CA ASN A 241 -20.34 -5.56 1.33
C ASN A 241 -19.60 -5.19 0.04
N MET A 242 -18.64 -4.28 0.13
CA MET A 242 -17.81 -3.86 -1.01
C MET A 242 -16.45 -4.56 -1.00
N HIS A 243 -15.86 -4.74 -2.17
CA HIS A 243 -14.46 -5.11 -2.28
C HIS A 243 -13.62 -3.85 -2.34
N ILE A 244 -12.78 -3.65 -1.33
CA ILE A 244 -12.00 -2.42 -1.18
C ILE A 244 -10.52 -2.72 -1.43
N LEU A 245 -9.92 -1.97 -2.36
CA LEU A 245 -8.47 -1.90 -2.53
C LEU A 245 -7.95 -0.69 -1.76
N VAL A 246 -7.09 -0.94 -0.79
CA VAL A 246 -6.45 0.12 0.00
C VAL A 246 -5.03 0.32 -0.51
N ILE A 247 -4.71 1.53 -0.93
CA ILE A 247 -3.35 1.93 -1.31
C ILE A 247 -2.80 2.86 -0.24
N LEU A 248 -1.69 2.46 0.36
CA LEU A 248 -0.99 3.23 1.41
C LEU A 248 0.37 3.66 0.90
N THR A 249 0.58 4.94 0.62
CA THR A 249 1.86 5.50 0.17
C THR A 249 2.24 6.73 0.99
N ASP A 250 3.42 6.90 1.53
CA ASP A 250 4.56 6.02 1.58
C ASP A 250 4.73 5.44 2.99
N MET A 251 4.83 4.14 3.11
CA MET A 251 4.99 3.48 4.42
C MET A 251 6.36 3.75 5.05
N THR A 252 7.35 4.16 4.26
CA THR A 252 8.62 4.64 4.79
C THR A 252 8.45 5.97 5.54
N SER A 253 7.64 6.89 5.00
CA SER A 253 7.30 8.14 5.68
C SER A 253 6.56 7.89 7.01
N PHE A 254 5.68 6.89 7.04
CA PHE A 254 5.03 6.45 8.28
C PHE A 254 6.04 5.94 9.31
N ALA A 255 6.98 5.08 8.91
CA ALA A 255 8.01 4.54 9.79
C ALA A 255 8.98 5.63 10.28
N GLU A 256 9.34 6.59 9.42
CA GLU A 256 10.16 7.74 9.82
C GLU A 256 9.43 8.64 10.82
N ALA A 257 8.12 8.87 10.66
CA ALA A 257 7.31 9.57 11.63
C ALA A 257 7.32 8.87 12.99
N MET A 258 7.24 7.54 12.99
CA MET A 258 7.33 6.74 14.22
C MET A 258 8.71 6.87 14.89
N ARG A 259 9.78 6.86 14.11
CA ARG A 259 11.14 7.07 14.61
C ARG A 259 11.30 8.45 15.26
N GLU A 260 10.78 9.50 14.62
CA GLU A 260 10.81 10.87 15.13
C GLU A 260 10.06 11.01 16.46
N VAL A 261 8.84 10.46 16.52
CA VAL A 261 8.02 10.48 17.74
C VAL A 261 8.65 9.68 18.87
N SER A 262 9.17 8.48 18.57
CA SER A 262 9.89 7.65 19.55
C SER A 262 11.15 8.36 20.10
N SER A 263 11.89 9.03 19.22
CA SER A 263 13.06 9.82 19.61
C SER A 263 12.69 11.00 20.53
N SER A 264 11.59 11.69 20.24
CA SER A 264 11.13 12.82 21.07
C SER A 264 10.65 12.39 22.46
N LYS A 265 10.18 11.14 22.59
CA LYS A 265 9.85 10.52 23.89
C LYS A 265 11.09 10.05 24.66
N GLY A 266 12.27 10.03 24.04
CA GLY A 266 13.48 9.49 24.64
C GLY A 266 13.51 7.97 24.78
N GLU A 267 12.72 7.26 23.97
CA GLU A 267 12.70 5.80 23.94
C GLU A 267 14.04 5.25 23.43
N ILE A 268 14.43 4.07 23.95
CA ILE A 268 15.67 3.43 23.53
C ILE A 268 15.50 2.92 22.10
N PRO A 269 16.32 3.40 21.15
CA PRO A 269 16.20 3.01 19.76
C PRO A 269 16.62 1.54 19.55
N SER A 270 15.97 0.86 18.62
CA SER A 270 16.34 -0.43 18.11
C SER A 270 17.16 -0.30 16.80
N ARG A 271 17.08 -1.28 15.90
CA ARG A 271 17.81 -1.33 14.64
C ARG A 271 17.62 -0.06 13.80
N LYS A 272 18.71 0.58 13.35
CA LYS A 272 18.73 1.83 12.56
C LYS A 272 17.93 3.01 13.16
N GLY A 273 17.75 3.03 14.47
CA GLY A 273 17.07 4.13 15.17
C GLY A 273 15.54 4.05 15.23
N TYR A 274 14.94 3.00 14.66
CA TYR A 274 13.50 2.77 14.76
C TYR A 274 13.12 2.25 16.15
N PRO A 275 11.88 2.49 16.62
CA PRO A 275 11.41 1.93 17.88
C PRO A 275 11.33 0.41 17.81
N GLY A 276 11.51 -0.26 18.94
CA GLY A 276 11.44 -1.72 19.02
C GLY A 276 10.09 -2.32 18.62
N TYR A 277 9.03 -1.52 18.68
CA TYR A 277 7.66 -1.90 18.31
C TYR A 277 7.28 -1.59 16.84
N LEU A 278 8.24 -1.22 15.98
CA LEU A 278 7.97 -0.98 14.55
C LEU A 278 7.24 -2.16 13.88
N TYR A 279 7.69 -3.39 14.16
CA TYR A 279 7.05 -4.60 13.64
C TYR A 279 5.58 -4.69 14.04
N SER A 280 5.28 -4.50 15.33
CA SER A 280 3.92 -4.60 15.88
C SER A 280 3.00 -3.53 15.27
N GLU A 281 3.47 -2.31 15.10
CA GLU A 281 2.68 -1.23 14.48
C GLU A 281 2.39 -1.50 13.01
N LEU A 282 3.39 -1.96 12.24
CA LEU A 282 3.17 -2.37 10.85
C LEU A 282 2.21 -3.56 10.77
N ALA A 283 2.38 -4.57 11.63
CA ALA A 283 1.49 -5.72 11.67
C ALA A 283 0.05 -5.33 12.02
N THR A 284 -0.15 -4.40 12.95
CA THR A 284 -1.48 -3.89 13.32
C THR A 284 -2.21 -3.28 12.13
N LEU A 285 -1.50 -2.59 11.23
CA LEU A 285 -2.07 -2.04 10.01
C LEU A 285 -2.33 -3.13 8.96
N TYR A 286 -1.31 -3.93 8.65
CA TYR A 286 -1.40 -4.90 7.54
C TYR A 286 -2.35 -6.05 7.84
N GLU A 287 -2.47 -6.50 9.09
CA GLU A 287 -3.38 -7.57 9.50
C GLU A 287 -4.86 -7.18 9.52
N ARG A 288 -5.18 -5.93 9.18
CA ARG A 288 -6.55 -5.47 8.92
C ARG A 288 -7.07 -5.85 7.52
N ALA A 289 -6.19 -6.30 6.61
CA ALA A 289 -6.58 -6.85 5.32
C ALA A 289 -7.13 -8.28 5.45
N GLY A 290 -8.07 -8.63 4.61
CA GLY A 290 -8.60 -10.00 4.52
C GLY A 290 -10.05 -10.08 4.06
N ILE A 291 -10.56 -11.31 4.10
CA ILE A 291 -11.95 -11.67 3.86
C ILE A 291 -12.48 -12.28 5.16
N VAL A 292 -13.70 -11.92 5.53
CA VAL A 292 -14.37 -12.41 6.76
C VAL A 292 -15.51 -13.33 6.39
N GLN A 293 -15.57 -14.52 7.04
CA GLN A 293 -16.64 -15.48 6.81
C GLN A 293 -18.05 -14.88 6.99
N GLY A 294 -18.91 -15.14 6.02
CA GLY A 294 -20.29 -14.67 6.02
C GLY A 294 -20.47 -13.21 5.63
N VAL A 295 -19.43 -12.54 5.17
CA VAL A 295 -19.46 -11.17 4.65
C VAL A 295 -19.05 -11.18 3.17
N ASN A 296 -19.85 -10.54 2.33
CA ASN A 296 -19.55 -10.44 0.89
C ASN A 296 -18.75 -9.16 0.58
N GLY A 297 -17.62 -9.01 1.23
CA GLY A 297 -16.71 -7.88 1.04
C GLY A 297 -15.28 -8.28 1.42
N SER A 298 -14.30 -7.48 0.99
CA SER A 298 -12.90 -7.74 1.29
C SER A 298 -12.11 -6.44 1.43
N VAL A 299 -11.06 -6.49 2.24
CA VAL A 299 -10.04 -5.45 2.32
C VAL A 299 -8.75 -6.02 1.76
N THR A 300 -8.30 -5.49 0.65
CA THR A 300 -7.01 -5.80 0.00
C THR A 300 -6.09 -4.62 0.18
N GLN A 301 -4.85 -4.85 0.59
CA GLN A 301 -3.87 -3.78 0.80
C GLN A 301 -2.73 -3.86 -0.21
N LEU A 302 -2.40 -2.70 -0.77
CA LEU A 302 -1.24 -2.47 -1.62
C LEU A 302 -0.37 -1.38 -0.96
N PRO A 303 0.40 -1.72 0.09
CA PRO A 303 1.30 -0.76 0.72
C PRO A 303 2.47 -0.44 -0.21
N ILE A 304 2.81 0.83 -0.37
CA ILE A 304 3.97 1.27 -1.13
C ILE A 304 5.00 1.82 -0.15
N LEU A 305 6.23 1.38 -0.27
CA LEU A 305 7.34 1.87 0.51
C LEU A 305 8.54 2.20 -0.38
N THR A 306 9.34 3.17 0.04
CA THR A 306 10.62 3.50 -0.58
C THR A 306 11.75 2.91 0.25
N MET A 307 12.60 2.10 -0.40
CA MET A 307 13.76 1.51 0.26
C MET A 307 14.89 2.54 0.33
N PRO A 308 15.36 2.92 1.54
CA PRO A 308 16.54 3.78 1.66
C PRO A 308 17.77 3.13 1.00
N ASN A 309 18.41 3.85 0.06
CA ASN A 309 19.54 3.37 -0.73
C ASN A 309 19.25 2.10 -1.57
N ASP A 310 18.00 1.87 -1.95
CA ASP A 310 17.54 0.66 -2.64
C ASP A 310 17.87 -0.65 -1.86
N ASP A 311 18.04 -0.55 -0.54
CA ASP A 311 18.43 -1.66 0.34
C ASP A 311 17.19 -2.44 0.83
N ILE A 312 16.92 -3.58 0.20
CA ILE A 312 15.81 -4.48 0.57
C ILE A 312 16.00 -5.09 1.98
N THR A 313 17.21 -5.06 2.53
CA THR A 313 17.51 -5.55 3.89
C THR A 313 17.30 -4.48 4.98
N HIS A 314 16.90 -3.27 4.57
CA HIS A 314 16.53 -2.21 5.50
C HIS A 314 15.34 -2.64 6.37
N PRO A 315 15.24 -2.22 7.66
CA PRO A 315 14.17 -2.66 8.57
C PRO A 315 12.76 -2.52 8.00
N ILE A 316 12.47 -1.48 7.24
CA ILE A 316 11.12 -1.24 6.71
C ILE A 316 10.71 -2.30 5.69
N PRO A 317 11.41 -2.53 4.57
CA PRO A 317 11.06 -3.60 3.64
C PRO A 317 11.23 -4.99 4.26
N ASP A 318 12.25 -5.20 5.08
CA ASP A 318 12.50 -6.49 5.74
C ASP A 318 11.31 -6.91 6.62
N LEU A 319 10.87 -6.05 7.55
CA LEU A 319 9.73 -6.31 8.41
C LEU A 319 8.41 -6.41 7.62
N THR A 320 8.21 -5.55 6.63
CA THR A 320 7.04 -5.62 5.76
C THR A 320 6.96 -6.96 5.03
N GLY A 321 8.08 -7.47 4.52
CA GLY A 321 8.15 -8.77 3.85
C GLY A 321 7.80 -9.96 4.75
N TYR A 322 8.03 -9.87 6.07
CA TYR A 322 7.64 -10.90 7.03
C TYR A 322 6.12 -10.92 7.30
N ILE A 323 5.47 -9.76 7.26
CA ILE A 323 4.05 -9.62 7.61
C ILE A 323 3.16 -9.93 6.39
N THR A 324 3.63 -9.61 5.19
CA THR A 324 2.83 -9.62 3.95
C THR A 324 2.98 -10.93 3.15
N GLU A 325 2.12 -11.11 2.16
CA GLU A 325 2.10 -12.32 1.33
C GLU A 325 2.86 -12.15 -0.01
N GLY A 326 3.99 -11.50 0.03
CA GLY A 326 4.86 -11.29 -1.12
C GLY A 326 5.32 -9.85 -1.26
N GLN A 327 5.84 -9.49 -2.42
CA GLN A 327 6.24 -8.13 -2.78
C GLN A 327 6.34 -7.96 -4.28
N ILE A 328 6.14 -6.72 -4.75
CA ILE A 328 6.46 -6.26 -6.10
C ILE A 328 7.65 -5.31 -5.95
N VAL A 329 8.73 -5.55 -6.68
CA VAL A 329 9.97 -4.77 -6.55
C VAL A 329 10.19 -3.92 -7.80
N LEU A 330 10.31 -2.61 -7.62
CA LEU A 330 10.71 -1.69 -8.68
C LEU A 330 12.24 -1.63 -8.76
N ASP A 331 12.75 -1.54 -9.98
CA ASP A 331 14.16 -1.68 -10.29
C ASP A 331 14.72 -0.43 -10.98
N ARG A 332 15.84 0.06 -10.47
CA ARG A 332 16.49 1.26 -11.00
C ARG A 332 17.13 1.03 -12.37
N PRO A 333 17.84 -0.08 -12.64
CA PRO A 333 18.32 -0.42 -13.97
C PRO A 333 17.24 -0.42 -15.06
N LEU A 334 16.08 -1.04 -14.83
CA LEU A 334 14.96 -1.03 -15.77
C LEU A 334 14.42 0.40 -16.00
N ASN A 335 14.29 1.18 -14.94
CA ASN A 335 13.90 2.58 -15.05
C ASN A 335 14.92 3.42 -15.85
N GLY A 336 16.21 3.14 -15.67
CA GLY A 336 17.30 3.76 -16.44
C GLY A 336 17.26 3.43 -17.94
N GLN A 337 16.67 2.30 -18.30
CA GLN A 337 16.40 1.89 -19.69
C GLN A 337 15.07 2.41 -20.23
N SER A 338 14.38 3.29 -19.48
CA SER A 338 13.06 3.82 -19.83
C SER A 338 11.95 2.76 -19.90
N ILE A 339 12.10 1.66 -19.19
CA ILE A 339 11.04 0.66 -19.02
C ILE A 339 10.09 1.13 -17.93
N TYR A 340 8.80 1.24 -18.26
CA TYR A 340 7.75 1.60 -17.32
C TYR A 340 6.56 0.62 -17.43
N PRO A 341 6.00 0.12 -16.32
CA PRO A 341 6.55 0.21 -14.96
C PRO A 341 7.84 -0.62 -14.82
N PRO A 342 8.86 -0.14 -14.08
CA PRO A 342 10.14 -0.83 -13.97
C PRO A 342 10.09 -1.97 -12.94
N ILE A 343 9.20 -2.94 -13.14
CA ILE A 343 8.99 -4.06 -12.24
C ILE A 343 10.04 -5.14 -12.50
N ASN A 344 10.86 -5.42 -11.51
CA ASN A 344 11.80 -6.56 -11.57
C ASN A 344 11.06 -7.84 -11.14
N ILE A 345 10.90 -8.74 -12.08
CA ILE A 345 10.14 -9.98 -11.90
C ILE A 345 10.83 -10.94 -10.92
N LEU A 346 12.17 -11.03 -10.96
CA LEU A 346 12.89 -12.07 -10.22
C LEU A 346 12.77 -11.96 -8.70
N PRO A 347 12.88 -10.78 -8.06
CA PRO A 347 12.64 -10.63 -6.63
C PRO A 347 11.16 -10.44 -6.27
N SER A 348 10.28 -10.31 -7.26
CA SER A 348 8.85 -10.11 -7.06
C SER A 348 8.11 -11.43 -6.90
N LEU A 349 7.14 -11.46 -6.00
CA LEU A 349 6.41 -12.68 -5.63
C LEU A 349 5.03 -12.34 -5.07
N SER A 350 4.00 -13.08 -5.50
CA SER A 350 2.70 -13.13 -4.83
C SER A 350 2.45 -14.56 -4.36
N ARG A 351 2.47 -14.78 -3.03
CA ARG A 351 2.35 -16.13 -2.45
C ARG A 351 0.96 -16.72 -2.60
N LEU A 352 -0.07 -15.89 -2.73
CA LEU A 352 -1.46 -16.33 -2.88
C LEU A 352 -1.88 -16.52 -4.34
N MET A 353 -1.05 -16.09 -5.28
CA MET A 353 -1.35 -16.15 -6.72
C MET A 353 -1.81 -17.54 -7.18
N LYS A 354 -1.09 -18.59 -6.79
CA LYS A 354 -1.36 -19.98 -7.20
C LYS A 354 -2.79 -20.49 -6.90
N ASP A 355 -3.42 -19.92 -5.87
CA ASP A 355 -4.75 -20.32 -5.42
C ASP A 355 -5.88 -19.43 -5.98
N GLY A 356 -5.52 -18.37 -6.70
CA GLY A 356 -6.45 -17.39 -7.29
C GLY A 356 -6.34 -17.23 -8.80
N ILE A 357 -5.58 -18.09 -9.49
CA ILE A 357 -5.42 -18.11 -10.95
C ILE A 357 -5.70 -19.50 -11.52
N GLY A 358 -5.83 -19.59 -12.84
CA GLY A 358 -6.10 -20.83 -13.54
C GLY A 358 -7.58 -21.02 -13.85
N GLU A 359 -7.99 -22.26 -14.12
CA GLU A 359 -9.35 -22.60 -14.50
C GLU A 359 -10.39 -22.14 -13.46
N GLY A 360 -11.38 -21.39 -13.89
CA GLY A 360 -12.44 -20.83 -13.04
C GLY A 360 -12.12 -19.46 -12.43
N TYR A 361 -10.89 -18.97 -12.51
CA TYR A 361 -10.47 -17.67 -12.00
C TYR A 361 -9.92 -16.75 -13.10
N THR A 362 -8.94 -17.24 -13.85
CA THR A 362 -8.34 -16.57 -15.00
C THR A 362 -8.44 -17.47 -16.23
N ARG A 363 -7.33 -17.97 -16.74
CA ARG A 363 -7.30 -18.94 -17.85
C ARG A 363 -6.46 -20.16 -17.43
N GLU A 364 -6.81 -21.35 -17.93
CA GLU A 364 -6.20 -22.63 -17.52
C GLU A 364 -4.66 -22.68 -17.64
N ASP A 365 -4.10 -21.94 -18.60
CA ASP A 365 -2.65 -21.89 -18.88
C ASP A 365 -1.88 -20.91 -18.01
N HIS A 366 -2.57 -20.06 -17.21
CA HIS A 366 -1.94 -18.93 -16.52
C HIS A 366 -0.78 -19.35 -15.62
N GLN A 367 -0.97 -20.40 -14.81
CA GLN A 367 0.08 -20.85 -13.88
C GLN A 367 1.33 -21.36 -14.62
N ASP A 368 1.13 -22.16 -15.68
CA ASP A 368 2.21 -22.71 -16.46
C ASP A 368 2.97 -21.61 -17.21
N LEU A 369 2.22 -20.69 -17.82
CA LEU A 369 2.78 -19.53 -18.52
C LEU A 369 3.62 -18.66 -17.56
N ALA A 370 3.09 -18.33 -16.38
CA ALA A 370 3.81 -17.53 -15.41
C ALA A 370 5.11 -18.20 -14.97
N ASN A 371 5.07 -19.49 -14.65
CA ASN A 371 6.25 -20.27 -14.29
C ASN A 371 7.29 -20.29 -15.40
N GLN A 372 6.84 -20.44 -16.65
CA GLN A 372 7.74 -20.49 -17.81
C GLN A 372 8.36 -19.13 -18.12
N LEU A 373 7.58 -18.04 -18.06
CA LEU A 373 8.11 -16.69 -18.25
C LEU A 373 9.16 -16.34 -17.18
N PHE A 374 8.88 -16.67 -15.93
CA PHE A 374 9.83 -16.47 -14.83
C PHE A 374 11.13 -17.26 -15.05
N SER A 375 11.01 -18.56 -15.41
CA SER A 375 12.17 -19.42 -15.69
C SER A 375 12.98 -18.92 -16.89
N ALA A 376 12.30 -18.51 -17.96
CA ALA A 376 12.95 -17.97 -19.15
C ALA A 376 13.69 -16.67 -18.85
N TYR A 377 13.07 -15.76 -18.09
CA TYR A 377 13.71 -14.50 -17.71
C TYR A 377 14.89 -14.69 -16.76
N ALA A 378 14.86 -15.69 -15.89
CA ALA A 378 16.05 -16.07 -15.08
C ALA A 378 17.23 -16.50 -15.97
N LYS A 379 16.98 -17.33 -17.00
CA LYS A 379 18.00 -17.74 -17.99
C LYS A 379 18.57 -16.54 -18.79
N VAL A 380 17.77 -15.50 -19.02
CA VAL A 380 18.27 -14.24 -19.62
C VAL A 380 19.38 -13.62 -18.76
N GLY A 381 19.23 -13.63 -17.44
CA GLY A 381 20.28 -13.16 -16.52
C GLY A 381 21.58 -13.96 -16.68
N ASP A 382 21.49 -15.29 -16.78
CA ASP A 382 22.65 -16.16 -17.00
C ASP A 382 23.32 -15.87 -18.35
N ALA A 383 22.54 -15.72 -19.43
CA ALA A 383 23.06 -15.39 -20.76
C ALA A 383 23.74 -14.00 -20.79
N ARG A 384 23.19 -12.99 -20.09
CA ARG A 384 23.81 -11.67 -19.94
C ARG A 384 25.15 -11.74 -19.19
N ASN A 385 25.19 -12.49 -18.09
CA ASN A 385 26.40 -12.69 -17.32
C ASN A 385 27.49 -13.38 -18.18
N LEU A 386 27.12 -14.42 -18.94
CA LEU A 386 28.03 -15.11 -19.84
C LEU A 386 28.53 -14.18 -20.96
N SER A 387 27.62 -13.42 -21.60
CA SER A 387 27.97 -12.44 -22.62
C SER A 387 28.96 -11.39 -22.14
N SER A 388 28.82 -10.94 -20.88
CA SER A 388 29.75 -9.97 -20.29
C SER A 388 31.17 -10.49 -20.11
N VAL A 389 31.36 -11.83 -20.06
CA VAL A 389 32.68 -12.49 -19.88
C VAL A 389 33.31 -12.88 -21.20
N ILE A 390 32.54 -13.50 -22.10
CA ILE A 390 33.12 -14.07 -23.34
C ILE A 390 32.79 -13.23 -24.60
N GLY A 391 31.89 -12.27 -24.50
CA GLY A 391 31.38 -11.51 -25.63
C GLY A 391 30.14 -12.14 -26.27
N GLU A 392 29.27 -11.32 -26.86
CA GLU A 392 28.01 -11.75 -27.45
C GLU A 392 28.21 -12.67 -28.68
N ASP A 393 29.29 -12.43 -29.45
CA ASP A 393 29.59 -13.21 -30.65
C ASP A 393 29.88 -14.68 -30.34
N GLU A 394 30.47 -14.96 -29.17
CA GLU A 394 30.87 -16.30 -28.72
C GLU A 394 29.73 -17.07 -28.01
N LEU A 395 28.56 -16.45 -27.81
CA LEU A 395 27.41 -17.10 -27.20
C LEU A 395 26.86 -18.23 -28.08
N SER A 396 26.32 -19.26 -27.44
CA SER A 396 25.58 -20.30 -28.15
C SER A 396 24.34 -19.73 -28.84
N PRO A 397 23.82 -20.38 -29.89
CA PRO A 397 22.59 -19.95 -30.58
C PRO A 397 21.40 -19.79 -29.60
N ILE A 398 21.30 -20.68 -28.62
CA ILE A 398 20.21 -20.60 -27.62
C ILE A 398 20.39 -19.43 -26.66
N ASP A 399 21.60 -19.12 -26.22
CA ASP A 399 21.85 -17.97 -25.34
C ASP A 399 21.53 -16.66 -26.06
N LYS A 400 21.83 -16.57 -27.37
CA LYS A 400 21.44 -15.41 -28.21
C LYS A 400 19.91 -15.26 -28.27
N LYS A 401 19.16 -16.36 -28.45
CA LYS A 401 17.68 -16.34 -28.40
C LYS A 401 17.15 -15.88 -27.04
N TYR A 402 17.79 -16.27 -25.92
CA TYR A 402 17.43 -15.77 -24.60
C TYR A 402 17.71 -14.27 -24.44
N LEU A 403 18.77 -13.73 -25.00
CA LEU A 403 19.04 -12.28 -24.98
C LEU A 403 17.96 -11.50 -25.76
N GLU A 404 17.59 -11.99 -26.93
CA GLU A 404 16.51 -11.40 -27.74
C GLU A 404 15.15 -11.46 -27.01
N PHE A 405 14.82 -12.63 -26.46
CA PHE A 405 13.63 -12.81 -25.63
C PHE A 405 13.61 -11.82 -24.45
N GLY A 406 14.73 -11.70 -23.73
CA GLY A 406 14.84 -10.83 -22.57
C GLY A 406 14.60 -9.36 -22.92
N LYS A 407 15.16 -8.89 -24.01
CA LYS A 407 14.96 -7.53 -24.50
C LYS A 407 13.48 -7.28 -24.84
N GLU A 408 12.86 -8.15 -25.63
CA GLU A 408 11.46 -7.99 -25.99
C GLU A 408 10.51 -8.16 -24.79
N PHE A 409 10.85 -9.03 -23.84
CA PHE A 409 10.09 -9.23 -22.63
C PHE A 409 10.09 -7.96 -21.76
N GLU A 410 11.25 -7.34 -21.59
CA GLU A 410 11.36 -6.06 -20.87
C GLU A 410 10.62 -4.93 -21.59
N GLU A 411 10.78 -4.79 -22.90
CA GLU A 411 10.18 -3.71 -23.68
C GLU A 411 8.66 -3.86 -23.86
N LYS A 412 8.16 -5.09 -24.05
CA LYS A 412 6.78 -5.35 -24.48
C LYS A 412 5.88 -5.92 -23.39
N TYR A 413 6.41 -6.76 -22.49
CA TYR A 413 5.63 -7.38 -21.42
C TYR A 413 5.68 -6.58 -20.14
N ILE A 414 6.88 -6.30 -19.64
CA ILE A 414 7.07 -5.43 -18.45
C ILE A 414 6.75 -3.98 -18.83
N GLY A 415 7.30 -3.51 -19.94
CA GLY A 415 7.06 -2.18 -20.47
C GLY A 415 5.62 -2.02 -20.95
N GLN A 416 4.96 -0.96 -20.46
CA GLN A 416 3.56 -0.67 -20.71
C GLN A 416 3.34 0.86 -20.62
N GLY A 417 2.42 1.39 -21.42
CA GLY A 417 2.06 2.81 -21.33
C GLY A 417 1.37 3.17 -20.02
N VAL A 418 1.56 4.41 -19.56
CA VAL A 418 0.97 4.92 -18.29
C VAL A 418 -0.56 4.95 -18.28
N ASP A 419 -1.20 4.89 -19.45
CA ASP A 419 -2.64 4.83 -19.62
C ASP A 419 -3.09 3.52 -20.29
N GLU A 420 -2.18 2.58 -20.47
CA GLU A 420 -2.46 1.29 -21.08
C GLU A 420 -3.05 0.32 -20.04
N ASN A 421 -4.26 -0.13 -20.30
CA ASN A 421 -4.96 -1.13 -19.50
C ASN A 421 -5.05 -2.42 -20.31
N ARG A 422 -4.27 -3.43 -19.94
CA ARG A 422 -4.29 -4.73 -20.59
C ARG A 422 -5.20 -5.69 -19.86
N SER A 423 -6.12 -6.32 -20.58
CA SER A 423 -6.94 -7.40 -20.03
C SER A 423 -6.08 -8.60 -19.63
N MET A 424 -6.63 -9.50 -18.82
CA MET A 424 -5.96 -10.75 -18.46
C MET A 424 -5.65 -11.59 -19.72
N GLU A 425 -6.57 -11.65 -20.67
CA GLU A 425 -6.39 -12.38 -21.91
C GLU A 425 -5.24 -11.80 -22.75
N GLU A 426 -5.23 -10.48 -22.96
CA GLU A 426 -4.13 -9.81 -23.68
C GLU A 426 -2.78 -10.04 -23.00
N THR A 427 -2.73 -10.01 -21.67
CA THR A 427 -1.52 -10.27 -20.90
C THR A 427 -1.00 -11.69 -21.11
N LEU A 428 -1.88 -12.69 -21.03
CA LEU A 428 -1.50 -14.08 -21.22
C LEU A 428 -1.10 -14.37 -22.70
N ASP A 429 -1.83 -13.84 -23.65
CA ASP A 429 -1.51 -14.00 -25.08
C ASP A 429 -0.18 -13.34 -25.45
N LEU A 430 0.12 -12.18 -24.88
CA LEU A 430 1.41 -11.52 -25.06
C LEU A 430 2.55 -12.38 -24.50
N GLY A 431 2.35 -13.01 -23.33
CA GLY A 431 3.32 -13.94 -22.76
C GLY A 431 3.63 -15.11 -23.69
N TRP A 432 2.60 -15.75 -24.26
CA TRP A 432 2.77 -16.84 -25.24
C TRP A 432 3.45 -16.38 -26.50
N LYS A 433 3.10 -15.21 -27.01
CA LYS A 433 3.75 -14.63 -28.19
C LYS A 433 5.25 -14.47 -27.98
N LEU A 434 5.67 -13.99 -26.83
CA LEU A 434 7.08 -13.80 -26.50
C LEU A 434 7.80 -15.15 -26.32
N LEU A 435 7.18 -16.14 -25.68
CA LEU A 435 7.74 -17.49 -25.55
C LEU A 435 7.90 -18.18 -26.89
N GLY A 436 7.17 -17.79 -27.92
CA GLY A 436 7.33 -18.27 -29.29
C GLY A 436 8.73 -17.99 -29.89
N ARG A 437 9.52 -17.07 -29.31
CA ARG A 437 10.93 -16.86 -29.69
C ARG A 437 11.84 -18.00 -29.26
N LEU A 438 11.47 -18.72 -28.20
CA LEU A 438 12.25 -19.84 -27.69
C LEU A 438 11.81 -21.15 -28.33
N PRO A 439 12.73 -22.08 -28.59
CA PRO A 439 12.38 -23.41 -29.04
C PRO A 439 11.46 -24.14 -28.06
N ARG A 440 10.55 -24.96 -28.54
CA ARG A 440 9.61 -25.72 -27.71
C ARG A 440 10.30 -26.53 -26.61
N GLU A 441 11.47 -27.07 -26.90
CA GLU A 441 12.27 -27.89 -25.98
C GLU A 441 12.76 -27.13 -24.74
N GLU A 442 12.80 -25.78 -24.82
CA GLU A 442 13.17 -24.92 -23.71
C GLU A 442 12.01 -24.64 -22.74
N LEU A 443 10.78 -24.97 -23.14
CA LEU A 443 9.57 -24.70 -22.36
C LEU A 443 9.23 -25.88 -21.44
N ASP A 444 10.13 -26.17 -20.51
CA ASP A 444 10.10 -27.33 -19.60
C ASP A 444 9.18 -27.14 -18.35
N ARG A 445 8.62 -25.95 -18.15
CA ARG A 445 7.73 -25.62 -17.05
C ARG A 445 6.23 -25.67 -17.41
N VAL A 446 5.90 -26.11 -18.61
CA VAL A 446 4.55 -26.13 -19.14
C VAL A 446 4.11 -27.56 -19.42
N ASP A 447 2.88 -27.92 -19.04
CA ASP A 447 2.28 -29.20 -19.42
C ASP A 447 2.17 -29.32 -20.95
N THR A 448 2.43 -30.52 -21.48
CA THR A 448 2.43 -30.77 -22.93
C THR A 448 1.10 -30.41 -23.59
N LYS A 449 -0.02 -30.62 -22.90
CA LYS A 449 -1.35 -30.28 -23.45
C LYS A 449 -1.54 -28.79 -23.59
N ILE A 450 -1.02 -28.02 -22.62
CA ILE A 450 -1.04 -26.56 -22.66
C ILE A 450 -0.14 -26.06 -23.80
N LEU A 451 1.07 -26.62 -23.92
CA LEU A 451 1.96 -26.31 -25.05
C LEU A 451 1.30 -26.56 -26.40
N ASP A 452 0.64 -27.72 -26.59
CA ASP A 452 -0.03 -28.08 -27.86
C ASP A 452 -1.15 -27.09 -28.20
N LYS A 453 -1.77 -26.47 -27.17
CA LYS A 453 -2.89 -25.54 -27.37
C LYS A 453 -2.44 -24.10 -27.60
N TYR A 454 -1.45 -23.61 -26.84
CA TYR A 454 -1.12 -22.19 -26.78
C TYR A 454 0.21 -21.82 -27.44
N TYR A 455 1.20 -22.73 -27.45
CA TYR A 455 2.50 -22.43 -28.03
C TYR A 455 2.45 -22.35 -29.57
N LYS A 456 2.97 -21.24 -30.07
CA LYS A 456 3.19 -21.02 -31.51
C LYS A 456 4.62 -20.52 -31.70
N PRO A 457 5.47 -21.25 -32.45
CA PRO A 457 6.79 -20.74 -32.76
C PRO A 457 6.67 -19.45 -33.56
N MET A 458 7.51 -18.48 -33.24
CA MET A 458 7.66 -17.29 -34.05
C MET A 458 8.52 -17.67 -35.26
N ASP A 459 8.00 -17.47 -36.47
CA ASP A 459 8.78 -17.70 -37.69
C ASP A 459 9.97 -16.73 -37.67
N GLU A 460 11.15 -17.26 -38.03
CA GLU A 460 12.36 -16.43 -38.22
C GLU A 460 12.08 -15.52 -39.45
N GLU A 461 11.88 -14.20 -39.21
CA GLU A 461 11.86 -13.18 -40.26
C GLU A 461 13.25 -12.88 -40.78
#